data_87497cf16d22f8416fd66948487331a6
#
_entry.id   87497cf16d22f8416fd66948487331a6
#
_cell.length_a   1.000
_cell.length_b   1.000
_cell.length_c   1.000
_cell.angle_alpha   90.00
_cell.angle_beta   90.00
_cell.angle_gamma   90.00
#
_symmetry.space_group_name_H-M   'P 1'
#
loop_
_entity.id
_entity.type
_entity.pdbx_description
1 polymer ?
#
loop_
_entity_poly.entity_id
_entity_poly.type
_entity_poly.pdbx_seq_one_letter_code
_entity_poly.pdbx_strand_id
1 'polypeptide(L)'
;YKGETTKPMMDLSPSVVRNMEKCILCRRCETVCNQVQTVGALSVVGRGFTSVLCTAFNDPILTTNCVNCGQCVAVCPTSALSENSNIREVMQALADPGKTVVVQTAPAVRVALGQDFGLEGRSVTGKMTTVLRRLGFDYVFDTDFAADLTIMEEGTELLQRLQAGDL
;
A
#
# COMPACT_ATOMS: atom_id res chain seq x y z
N TYR A 1 -32.99 -7.59 -20.80
CA TYR A 1 -31.93 -7.29 -21.77
C TYR A 1 -30.64 -8.01 -21.35
N LYS A 2 -30.13 -8.88 -22.20
CA LYS A 2 -28.79 -9.45 -22.06
C LYS A 2 -27.85 -8.64 -22.96
N GLY A 3 -27.00 -7.82 -22.37
CA GLY A 3 -25.95 -7.14 -23.11
C GLY A 3 -24.62 -7.87 -22.96
N GLU A 4 -23.72 -7.66 -23.90
CA GLU A 4 -22.33 -8.09 -23.75
C GLU A 4 -21.62 -7.13 -22.79
N THR A 5 -20.96 -7.69 -21.78
CA THR A 5 -20.12 -6.93 -20.86
C THR A 5 -18.66 -7.02 -21.28
N THR A 6 -17.89 -5.98 -21.01
CA THR A 6 -16.43 -6.04 -21.17
C THR A 6 -15.88 -7.16 -20.29
N LYS A 7 -15.00 -8.00 -20.84
CA LYS A 7 -14.33 -9.03 -20.05
C LYS A 7 -13.49 -8.35 -18.97
N PRO A 8 -13.67 -8.74 -17.70
CA PRO A 8 -12.96 -8.12 -16.62
C PRO A 8 -11.46 -8.40 -16.72
N MET A 9 -10.66 -7.41 -16.38
CA MET A 9 -9.22 -7.55 -16.25
C MET A 9 -8.88 -7.78 -14.77
N MET A 10 -8.03 -8.75 -14.51
CA MET A 10 -7.37 -8.91 -13.23
C MET A 10 -5.96 -8.33 -13.32
N ASP A 11 -5.66 -7.37 -12.47
CA ASP A 11 -4.39 -6.64 -12.44
C ASP A 11 -3.79 -6.78 -11.03
N LEU A 12 -2.59 -7.33 -10.97
CA LEU A 12 -1.85 -7.60 -9.75
C LEU A 12 -0.67 -6.62 -9.64
N SER A 13 -0.91 -5.46 -9.06
CA SER A 13 0.19 -4.55 -8.72
C SER A 13 0.78 -4.93 -7.35
N PRO A 14 1.96 -4.37 -6.97
CA PRO A 14 2.56 -4.63 -5.66
C PRO A 14 1.70 -4.21 -4.47
N SER A 15 0.78 -3.26 -4.63
CA SER A 15 -0.03 -2.71 -3.54
C SER A 15 -1.52 -2.90 -3.72
N VAL A 16 -2.05 -2.71 -4.94
CA VAL A 16 -3.48 -2.77 -5.24
C VAL A 16 -3.76 -3.88 -6.24
N VAL A 17 -4.64 -4.77 -5.87
CA VAL A 17 -5.20 -5.80 -6.76
C VAL A 17 -6.51 -5.28 -7.34
N ARG A 18 -6.66 -5.34 -8.67
CA ARG A 18 -7.85 -4.94 -9.39
C ARG A 18 -8.52 -6.15 -10.00
N ASN A 19 -9.70 -6.52 -9.50
CA ASN A 19 -10.54 -7.59 -10.05
C ASN A 19 -11.91 -7.03 -10.46
N MET A 20 -12.06 -6.73 -11.73
CA MET A 20 -13.26 -6.08 -12.23
C MET A 20 -14.51 -6.99 -12.33
N GLU A 21 -14.36 -8.29 -12.14
CA GLU A 21 -15.52 -9.20 -12.03
C GLU A 21 -16.44 -8.84 -10.86
N LYS A 22 -15.83 -8.28 -9.80
CA LYS A 22 -16.55 -7.86 -8.59
C LYS A 22 -17.08 -6.42 -8.68
N CYS A 23 -16.75 -5.68 -9.74
CA CYS A 23 -17.07 -4.27 -9.84
C CYS A 23 -18.55 -4.03 -10.17
N ILE A 24 -19.21 -3.22 -9.34
CA ILE A 24 -20.60 -2.78 -9.52
C ILE A 24 -20.73 -1.39 -10.16
N LEU A 25 -19.63 -0.82 -10.64
CA LEU A 25 -19.56 0.51 -11.26
C LEU A 25 -20.10 1.65 -10.39
N CYS A 26 -19.96 1.56 -9.09
CA CYS A 26 -20.40 2.62 -8.16
C CYS A 26 -19.56 3.89 -8.21
N ARG A 27 -18.41 3.89 -8.87
CA ARG A 27 -17.50 5.01 -9.13
C ARG A 27 -16.89 5.68 -7.89
N ARG A 28 -17.03 5.14 -6.69
CA ARG A 28 -16.43 5.70 -5.47
C ARG A 28 -14.93 5.81 -5.55
N CYS A 29 -14.26 4.79 -6.09
CA CYS A 29 -12.81 4.75 -6.29
C CYS A 29 -12.33 5.80 -7.30
N GLU A 30 -13.07 6.04 -8.37
CA GLU A 30 -12.82 7.12 -9.32
C GLU A 30 -12.93 8.49 -8.63
N THR A 31 -14.01 8.71 -7.88
CA THR A 31 -14.23 9.97 -7.16
C THR A 31 -13.10 10.24 -6.16
N VAL A 32 -12.74 9.26 -5.32
CA VAL A 32 -11.66 9.46 -4.34
C VAL A 32 -10.31 9.66 -5.00
N CYS A 33 -10.01 8.95 -6.09
CA CYS A 33 -8.76 9.09 -6.81
C CYS A 33 -8.62 10.46 -7.51
N ASN A 34 -9.72 10.94 -8.12
CA ASN A 34 -9.68 12.15 -8.94
C ASN A 34 -9.94 13.43 -8.13
N GLN A 35 -10.88 13.40 -7.18
CA GLN A 35 -11.35 14.61 -6.48
C GLN A 35 -10.70 14.78 -5.10
N VAL A 36 -10.39 13.69 -4.40
CA VAL A 36 -9.81 13.75 -3.05
C VAL A 36 -8.29 13.64 -3.11
N GLN A 37 -7.78 12.60 -3.77
CA GLN A 37 -6.32 12.38 -3.91
C GLN A 37 -5.70 13.16 -5.06
N THR A 38 -6.51 13.61 -6.03
CA THR A 38 -6.07 14.36 -7.20
C THR A 38 -5.02 13.65 -8.09
N VAL A 39 -4.95 12.32 -7.98
CA VAL A 39 -3.99 11.49 -8.74
C VAL A 39 -4.50 11.17 -10.15
N GLY A 40 -5.80 10.90 -10.30
CA GLY A 40 -6.41 10.65 -11.60
C GLY A 40 -6.04 9.33 -12.27
N ALA A 41 -5.66 8.30 -11.50
CA ALA A 41 -5.24 7.02 -12.07
C ALA A 41 -6.40 6.12 -12.52
N LEU A 42 -7.61 6.33 -12.00
CA LEU A 42 -8.78 5.50 -12.26
C LEU A 42 -9.91 6.32 -12.89
N SER A 43 -10.52 5.76 -13.91
CA SER A 43 -11.71 6.36 -14.58
C SER A 43 -12.62 5.29 -15.14
N VAL A 44 -13.90 5.62 -15.33
CA VAL A 44 -14.83 4.75 -16.04
C VAL A 44 -14.77 5.08 -17.53
N VAL A 45 -14.52 4.06 -18.35
CA VAL A 45 -14.49 4.16 -19.80
C VAL A 45 -15.62 3.31 -20.43
N GLY A 46 -15.92 3.59 -21.70
CA GLY A 46 -17.03 2.95 -22.39
C GLY A 46 -18.39 3.53 -22.00
N ARG A 47 -19.45 2.91 -22.49
CA ARG A 47 -20.84 3.29 -22.18
C ARG A 47 -21.74 2.08 -22.16
N GLY A 48 -22.84 2.15 -21.41
CA GLY A 48 -23.81 1.06 -21.30
C GLY A 48 -23.16 -0.21 -20.75
N PHE A 49 -23.41 -1.34 -21.38
CA PHE A 49 -22.90 -2.64 -20.93
C PHE A 49 -21.38 -2.82 -21.07
N THR A 50 -20.73 -1.99 -21.88
CA THR A 50 -19.26 -2.03 -22.04
C THR A 50 -18.52 -1.10 -21.09
N SER A 51 -19.24 -0.42 -20.18
CA SER A 51 -18.60 0.43 -19.17
C SER A 51 -17.73 -0.39 -18.24
N VAL A 52 -16.51 0.06 -18.01
CA VAL A 52 -15.55 -0.58 -17.09
C VAL A 52 -14.74 0.48 -16.36
N LEU A 53 -14.48 0.24 -15.08
CA LEU A 53 -13.50 1.06 -14.35
C LEU A 53 -12.10 0.57 -14.71
N CYS A 54 -11.29 1.45 -15.21
CA CYS A 54 -9.92 1.12 -15.61
C CYS A 54 -8.96 2.30 -15.43
N THR A 55 -7.72 2.05 -15.71
CA THR A 55 -6.65 3.03 -15.91
C THR A 55 -6.67 3.54 -17.35
N ALA A 56 -5.86 4.54 -17.67
CA ALA A 56 -5.67 4.98 -19.05
C ALA A 56 -5.25 3.79 -19.92
N PHE A 57 -5.90 3.64 -21.10
CA PHE A 57 -5.70 2.53 -22.04
C PHE A 57 -5.88 1.12 -21.46
N ASN A 58 -6.42 1.04 -20.25
CA ASN A 58 -6.53 -0.19 -19.45
C ASN A 58 -5.18 -0.85 -19.14
N ASP A 59 -4.14 -0.05 -19.05
CA ASP A 59 -2.80 -0.50 -18.66
C ASP A 59 -2.76 -1.00 -17.22
N PRO A 60 -1.78 -1.84 -16.84
CA PRO A 60 -1.56 -2.23 -15.47
C PRO A 60 -1.41 -1.00 -14.55
N ILE A 61 -2.02 -1.03 -13.36
CA ILE A 61 -2.05 0.12 -12.45
C ILE A 61 -0.63 0.60 -12.09
N LEU A 62 0.33 -0.32 -12.06
CA LEU A 62 1.74 -0.05 -11.77
C LEU A 62 2.42 0.84 -12.83
N THR A 63 1.95 0.80 -14.07
CA THR A 63 2.53 1.59 -15.19
C THR A 63 1.89 2.96 -15.35
N THR A 64 0.96 3.31 -14.46
CA THR A 64 0.25 4.58 -14.46
C THR A 64 0.82 5.55 -13.42
N ASN A 65 0.23 6.73 -13.31
CA ASN A 65 0.56 7.72 -12.28
C ASN A 65 0.04 7.35 -10.87
N CYS A 66 -0.38 6.11 -10.64
CA CYS A 66 -0.85 5.64 -9.34
C CYS A 66 0.27 5.75 -8.28
N VAL A 67 -0.02 6.41 -7.16
CA VAL A 67 0.90 6.59 -6.03
C VAL A 67 0.72 5.53 -4.93
N ASN A 68 -0.05 4.49 -5.20
CA ASN A 68 -0.29 3.36 -4.30
C ASN A 68 -0.85 3.74 -2.91
N CYS A 69 -1.63 4.82 -2.81
CA CYS A 69 -2.15 5.33 -1.54
C CYS A 69 -3.24 4.45 -0.89
N GLY A 70 -3.85 3.49 -1.63
CA GLY A 70 -4.87 2.57 -1.12
C GLY A 70 -6.27 3.17 -0.89
N GLN A 71 -6.50 4.46 -1.12
CA GLN A 71 -7.80 5.10 -0.86
C GLN A 71 -8.93 4.50 -1.70
N CYS A 72 -8.63 4.06 -2.92
CA CYS A 72 -9.59 3.37 -3.78
C CYS A 72 -10.03 2.01 -3.21
N VAL A 73 -9.14 1.33 -2.49
CA VAL A 73 -9.44 0.08 -1.77
C VAL A 73 -10.37 0.36 -0.60
N ALA A 74 -10.08 1.37 0.21
CA ALA A 74 -10.84 1.73 1.41
C ALA A 74 -12.33 2.07 1.09
N VAL A 75 -12.62 2.61 -0.09
CA VAL A 75 -13.99 2.97 -0.49
C VAL A 75 -14.70 1.93 -1.34
N CYS A 76 -14.04 0.83 -1.69
CA CYS A 76 -14.61 -0.20 -2.56
C CYS A 76 -15.56 -1.14 -1.80
N PRO A 77 -16.89 -1.12 -2.05
CA PRO A 77 -17.83 -1.89 -1.26
C PRO A 77 -17.85 -3.39 -1.60
N THR A 78 -17.22 -3.79 -2.70
CA THR A 78 -17.27 -5.17 -3.23
C THR A 78 -15.90 -5.83 -3.27
N SER A 79 -14.86 -5.16 -2.77
CA SER A 79 -13.47 -5.63 -2.89
C SER A 79 -13.05 -5.94 -4.34
N ALA A 80 -13.60 -5.19 -5.30
CA ALA A 80 -13.12 -5.19 -6.68
C ALA A 80 -11.71 -4.57 -6.77
N LEU A 81 -11.42 -3.66 -5.84
CA LEU A 81 -10.09 -3.18 -5.50
C LEU A 81 -9.77 -3.65 -4.09
N SER A 82 -8.67 -4.33 -3.91
CA SER A 82 -8.18 -4.83 -2.63
C SER A 82 -6.67 -4.61 -2.51
N GLU A 83 -6.16 -4.69 -1.29
CA GLU A 83 -4.72 -4.68 -1.06
C GLU A 83 -4.08 -5.99 -1.55
N ASN A 84 -2.85 -5.90 -2.03
CA ASN A 84 -2.02 -7.06 -2.27
C ASN A 84 -1.32 -7.45 -0.96
N SER A 85 -1.86 -8.47 -0.29
CA SER A 85 -1.38 -8.90 1.02
C SER A 85 -0.20 -9.86 0.88
N ASN A 86 0.92 -9.55 1.53
CA ASN A 86 2.11 -10.40 1.59
C ASN A 86 2.18 -11.21 2.90
N ILE A 87 1.08 -11.31 3.64
CA ILE A 87 1.04 -12.04 4.93
C ILE A 87 1.49 -13.50 4.74
N ARG A 88 1.05 -14.15 3.66
CA ARG A 88 1.39 -15.54 3.37
C ARG A 88 2.89 -15.74 3.18
N GLU A 89 3.51 -14.87 2.39
CA GLU A 89 4.95 -14.90 2.11
C GLU A 89 5.76 -14.66 3.38
N VAL A 90 5.34 -13.72 4.21
CA VAL A 90 5.96 -13.43 5.51
C VAL A 90 5.84 -14.64 6.44
N MET A 91 4.66 -15.24 6.55
CA MET A 91 4.46 -16.43 7.41
C MET A 91 5.28 -17.63 6.91
N GLN A 92 5.45 -17.80 5.61
CA GLN A 92 6.32 -18.82 5.04
C GLN A 92 7.79 -18.56 5.36
N ALA A 93 8.22 -17.27 5.29
CA ALA A 93 9.58 -16.90 5.64
C ALA A 93 9.87 -17.14 7.13
N LEU A 94 8.94 -16.78 8.02
CA LEU A 94 9.07 -17.02 9.47
C LEU A 94 9.11 -18.52 9.83
N ALA A 95 8.49 -19.37 9.01
CA ALA A 95 8.51 -20.82 9.21
C ALA A 95 9.78 -21.52 8.68
N ASP A 96 10.61 -20.82 7.92
CA ASP A 96 11.83 -21.35 7.30
C ASP A 96 13.04 -21.11 8.23
N PRO A 97 13.59 -22.13 8.87
CA PRO A 97 14.72 -21.99 9.80
C PRO A 97 16.04 -21.55 9.12
N GLY A 98 16.10 -21.61 7.80
CA GLY A 98 17.25 -21.14 7.01
C GLY A 98 17.25 -19.65 6.70
N LYS A 99 16.21 -18.91 7.12
CA LYS A 99 16.06 -17.48 6.85
C LYS A 99 16.15 -16.65 8.11
N THR A 100 16.85 -15.55 8.02
CA THR A 100 16.78 -14.46 8.99
C THR A 100 15.73 -13.46 8.53
N VAL A 101 14.66 -13.28 9.30
CA VAL A 101 13.53 -12.42 8.95
C VAL A 101 13.57 -11.13 9.75
N VAL A 102 13.70 -10.03 9.04
CA VAL A 102 13.81 -8.69 9.60
C VAL A 102 12.54 -7.89 9.30
N VAL A 103 12.03 -7.15 10.29
CA VAL A 103 10.90 -6.26 10.10
C VAL A 103 11.25 -4.84 10.52
N GLN A 104 10.80 -3.88 9.71
CA GLN A 104 10.81 -2.46 10.03
C GLN A 104 9.37 -1.96 10.06
N THR A 105 9.01 -1.23 11.12
CA THR A 105 7.63 -0.79 11.34
C THR A 105 7.42 0.64 10.86
N ALA A 106 6.34 0.88 10.12
CA ALA A 106 5.93 2.23 9.78
C ALA A 106 5.44 3.00 11.03
N PRO A 107 5.77 4.30 11.18
CA PRO A 107 5.39 5.08 12.36
C PRO A 107 3.88 5.12 12.65
N ALA A 108 3.04 5.17 11.62
CA ALA A 108 1.59 5.22 11.77
C ALA A 108 0.97 3.95 12.38
N VAL A 109 1.60 2.79 12.18
CA VAL A 109 1.06 1.50 12.67
C VAL A 109 0.97 1.46 14.19
N ARG A 110 1.95 2.04 14.90
CA ARG A 110 1.96 2.09 16.38
C ARG A 110 0.79 2.87 16.98
N VAL A 111 0.20 3.80 16.21
CA VAL A 111 -0.95 4.60 16.63
C VAL A 111 -2.25 3.87 16.29
N ALA A 112 -2.38 3.39 15.03
CA ALA A 112 -3.59 2.72 14.57
C ALA A 112 -3.82 1.38 15.28
N LEU A 113 -2.78 0.58 15.50
CA LEU A 113 -2.87 -0.73 16.16
C LEU A 113 -3.49 -0.64 17.58
N GLY A 114 -3.26 0.46 18.29
CA GLY A 114 -3.82 0.68 19.61
C GLY A 114 -5.35 0.75 19.62
N GLN A 115 -5.96 1.26 18.57
CA GLN A 115 -7.42 1.39 18.46
C GLN A 115 -8.12 0.03 18.41
N ASP A 116 -7.56 -0.92 17.66
CA ASP A 116 -8.12 -2.28 17.53
C ASP A 116 -8.14 -3.05 18.86
N PHE A 117 -7.30 -2.63 19.82
CA PHE A 117 -7.20 -3.25 21.14
C PHE A 117 -7.79 -2.37 22.27
N GLY A 118 -8.62 -1.39 21.95
CA GLY A 118 -9.26 -0.52 22.95
C GLY A 118 -8.28 0.41 23.67
N LEU A 119 -7.14 0.70 23.10
CA LEU A 119 -6.09 1.60 23.63
C LEU A 119 -6.07 2.93 22.88
N GLU A 120 -7.24 3.49 22.61
CA GLU A 120 -7.41 4.71 21.83
C GLU A 120 -6.52 5.86 22.35
N GLY A 121 -5.91 6.58 21.39
CA GLY A 121 -5.02 7.70 21.67
C GLY A 121 -3.69 7.36 22.34
N ARG A 122 -3.34 6.10 22.49
CA ARG A 122 -2.06 5.66 23.06
C ARG A 122 -1.15 5.02 22.02
N SER A 123 0.10 5.45 21.98
CA SER A 123 1.12 4.76 21.21
C SER A 123 1.43 3.40 21.83
N VAL A 124 1.43 2.35 21.01
CA VAL A 124 1.68 0.97 21.44
C VAL A 124 3.04 0.43 21.00
N THR A 125 4.02 1.29 20.77
CA THR A 125 5.35 0.95 20.23
C THR A 125 5.99 -0.26 20.93
N GLY A 126 6.09 -0.26 22.25
CA GLY A 126 6.70 -1.36 23.00
C GLY A 126 5.91 -2.67 22.91
N LYS A 127 4.56 -2.58 22.93
CA LYS A 127 3.69 -3.76 22.76
C LYS A 127 3.81 -4.32 21.34
N MET A 128 3.81 -3.47 20.32
CA MET A 128 3.99 -3.84 18.92
C MET A 128 5.32 -4.57 18.70
N THR A 129 6.42 -4.03 19.20
CA THR A 129 7.74 -4.66 19.12
C THR A 129 7.75 -6.03 19.82
N THR A 130 7.09 -6.15 20.97
CA THR A 130 6.99 -7.42 21.69
C THR A 130 6.18 -8.46 20.90
N VAL A 131 5.08 -8.05 20.28
CA VAL A 131 4.25 -8.94 19.42
C VAL A 131 5.06 -9.42 18.22
N LEU A 132 5.76 -8.55 17.52
CA LEU A 132 6.57 -8.93 16.37
C LEU A 132 7.67 -9.93 16.73
N ARG A 133 8.36 -9.73 17.86
CA ARG A 133 9.33 -10.72 18.37
C ARG A 133 8.68 -12.06 18.71
N ARG A 134 7.47 -12.06 19.30
CA ARG A 134 6.72 -13.28 19.61
C ARG A 134 6.20 -13.99 18.35
N LEU A 135 5.98 -13.28 17.25
CA LEU A 135 5.62 -13.86 15.96
C LEU A 135 6.81 -14.57 15.29
N GLY A 136 8.03 -14.35 15.79
CA GLY A 136 9.22 -15.06 15.30
C GLY A 136 10.14 -14.22 14.40
N PHE A 137 9.95 -12.90 14.34
CA PHE A 137 10.93 -12.03 13.66
C PHE A 137 12.25 -12.00 14.42
N ASP A 138 13.35 -12.22 13.73
CA ASP A 138 14.70 -12.21 14.31
C ASP A 138 15.12 -10.81 14.75
N TYR A 139 14.82 -9.82 13.92
CA TYR A 139 15.14 -8.42 14.19
C TYR A 139 13.91 -7.53 13.94
N VAL A 140 13.69 -6.60 14.85
CA VAL A 140 12.60 -5.61 14.78
C VAL A 140 13.22 -4.22 14.88
N PHE A 141 13.15 -3.45 13.80
CA PHE A 141 13.70 -2.11 13.71
C PHE A 141 12.59 -1.04 13.72
N ASP A 142 12.91 0.11 14.25
CA ASP A 142 12.05 1.28 14.25
C ASP A 142 12.44 2.22 13.10
N THR A 143 11.45 2.67 12.36
CA THR A 143 11.65 3.66 11.28
C THR A 143 12.13 5.01 11.80
N ASP A 144 11.77 5.41 13.03
CA ASP A 144 12.26 6.66 13.61
C ASP A 144 13.78 6.61 13.80
N PHE A 145 14.31 5.48 14.29
CA PHE A 145 15.76 5.27 14.37
C PHE A 145 16.42 5.28 12.98
N ALA A 146 15.80 4.64 12.01
CA ALA A 146 16.29 4.63 10.63
C ALA A 146 16.29 6.04 10.02
N ALA A 147 15.29 6.86 10.32
CA ALA A 147 15.20 8.25 9.88
C ALA A 147 16.34 9.11 10.48
N ASP A 148 16.64 8.95 11.77
CA ASP A 148 17.76 9.64 12.42
C ASP A 148 19.10 9.25 11.76
N LEU A 149 19.30 7.98 11.47
CA LEU A 149 20.49 7.49 10.77
C LEU A 149 20.59 8.08 9.35
N THR A 150 19.48 8.12 8.61
CA THR A 150 19.40 8.71 7.28
C THR A 150 19.82 10.19 7.31
N ILE A 151 19.31 10.96 8.27
CA ILE A 151 19.67 12.39 8.44
C ILE A 151 21.18 12.53 8.67
N MET A 152 21.79 11.68 9.48
CA MET A 152 23.23 11.72 9.75
C MET A 152 24.05 11.40 8.50
N GLU A 153 23.68 10.36 7.77
CA GLU A 153 24.40 9.93 6.56
C GLU A 153 24.24 10.93 5.41
N GLU A 154 23.01 11.29 5.07
CA GLU A 154 22.73 12.25 3.99
C GLU A 154 23.24 13.66 4.31
N GLY A 155 23.12 14.10 5.55
CA GLY A 155 23.66 15.37 6.00
C GLY A 155 25.19 15.42 5.90
N THR A 156 25.86 14.33 6.25
CA THR A 156 27.33 14.21 6.10
C THR A 156 27.74 14.22 4.63
N GLU A 157 27.03 13.47 3.78
CA GLU A 157 27.28 13.47 2.34
C GLU A 157 27.08 14.87 1.73
N LEU A 158 26.00 15.57 2.08
CA LEU A 158 25.75 16.92 1.62
C LEU A 158 26.88 17.87 2.00
N LEU A 159 27.35 17.83 3.24
CA LEU A 159 28.48 18.66 3.71
C LEU A 159 29.76 18.35 2.93
N GLN A 160 30.05 17.09 2.65
CA GLN A 160 31.21 16.68 1.86
C GLN A 160 31.12 17.19 0.41
N ARG A 161 29.95 17.09 -0.21
CA ARG A 161 29.71 17.63 -1.58
C ARG A 161 29.87 19.14 -1.63
N LEU A 162 29.32 19.86 -0.64
CA LEU A 162 29.48 21.32 -0.51
C LEU A 162 30.96 21.73 -0.39
N GLN A 163 31.74 21.00 0.41
CA GLN A 163 33.17 21.26 0.59
C GLN A 163 34.00 20.95 -0.68
N ALA A 164 33.57 19.93 -1.44
CA ALA A 164 34.19 19.54 -2.70
C ALA A 164 33.78 20.43 -3.89
N GLY A 165 32.74 21.24 -3.76
CA GLY A 165 32.17 22.04 -4.85
C GLY A 165 31.34 21.21 -5.84
N ASP A 166 30.87 20.04 -5.44
CA ASP A 166 30.06 19.09 -6.22
C ASP A 166 28.57 19.25 -5.90
N LEU A 167 28.00 20.39 -6.27
CA LEU A 167 26.55 20.64 -6.19
C LEU A 167 25.96 20.88 -7.57
#